data_60e6cd3f791d808b6569d7adf7679ddf
#
_entry.id   60e6cd3f791d808b6569d7adf7679ddf
#
_cell.length_a   1.000
_cell.length_b   1.000
_cell.length_c   1.000
_cell.angle_alpha   90.00
_cell.angle_beta   90.00
_cell.angle_gamma   90.00
#
_symmetry.space_group_name_H-M   'P 1'
#
loop_
_entity.id
_entity.type
_entity.pdbx_description
1 polymer ?
#
loop_
_entity_poly.entity_id
_entity_poly.type
_entity_poly.pdbx_seq_one_letter_code
_entity_poly.pdbx_strand_id
1 'polypeptide(L)'
;MENVSKAVLEFGNTGQSIMEVSHRSADFQAVYEEAVALFKEVLNIPEGYSVLFLGGGASMQFCMIPYNFLGKKAAYVNTGVWSKKAIAEAKLWGEVEVIASSEDRNFTYYPKGFQIPADVDYLHITSNNTIRGTEIFEDLDSPVPLIADMSSDICSRPIDVKKYMMIYGGCQKNLGPAGATFVIIRNDYLDKVVADRKIPTMLKYQTHVDNGSMFNTPPCINIFAVGQTLKWIKQMGGVEAMERRAIERCNALYSEFDRNTVFRAVVEEGSRSRMNIPFLLAEGYEELEKEFLDFCKSKNIVGVKGHRLVGGFRASTYNACTMEDVNALIAAMQEFEKAHKK
;
A
#
# COMPACT_ATOMS: atom_id res chain seq x y z
N MET A 1 -10.03 -16.28 -1.64
CA MET A 1 -9.97 -16.64 -3.08
C MET A 1 -11.15 -17.53 -3.51
N GLU A 2 -11.54 -18.55 -2.76
CA GLU A 2 -12.68 -19.42 -3.11
C GLU A 2 -13.98 -18.67 -3.40
N ASN A 3 -14.38 -17.72 -2.55
CA ASN A 3 -15.59 -16.92 -2.78
C ASN A 3 -15.53 -16.11 -4.07
N VAL A 4 -14.35 -15.56 -4.41
CA VAL A 4 -14.15 -14.83 -5.66
C VAL A 4 -14.25 -15.77 -6.85
N SER A 5 -13.65 -16.96 -6.77
CA SER A 5 -13.74 -17.99 -7.82
C SER A 5 -15.19 -18.43 -8.05
N LYS A 6 -15.95 -18.67 -6.99
CA LYS A 6 -17.39 -18.99 -7.08
C LYS A 6 -18.19 -17.87 -7.74
N ALA A 7 -17.94 -16.63 -7.32
CA ALA A 7 -18.65 -15.47 -7.88
C ALA A 7 -18.30 -15.19 -9.35
N VAL A 8 -17.12 -15.60 -9.81
CA VAL A 8 -16.76 -15.55 -11.25
C VAL A 8 -17.57 -16.56 -12.06
N LEU A 9 -17.89 -17.72 -11.49
CA LEU A 9 -18.74 -18.72 -12.16
C LEU A 9 -20.21 -18.36 -12.04
N GLU A 10 -20.69 -18.00 -10.86
CA GLU A 10 -22.06 -17.59 -10.59
C GLU A 10 -22.09 -16.70 -9.34
N PHE A 11 -22.66 -15.53 -9.46
CA PHE A 11 -22.79 -14.57 -8.38
C PHE A 11 -24.21 -14.59 -7.80
N GLY A 12 -24.33 -15.01 -6.54
CA GLY A 12 -25.53 -14.83 -5.72
C GLY A 12 -26.82 -15.40 -6.27
N ASN A 13 -26.82 -16.54 -6.97
CA ASN A 13 -27.98 -17.17 -7.63
C ASN A 13 -28.60 -16.29 -8.74
N THR A 14 -27.82 -15.38 -9.33
CA THR A 14 -28.28 -14.51 -10.42
C THR A 14 -28.24 -15.19 -11.79
N GLY A 15 -27.56 -16.34 -11.89
CA GLY A 15 -27.23 -16.97 -13.17
C GLY A 15 -26.17 -16.21 -13.98
N GLN A 16 -25.51 -15.22 -13.39
CA GLN A 16 -24.49 -14.38 -14.01
C GLN A 16 -23.19 -14.39 -13.19
N SER A 17 -22.07 -14.18 -13.86
CA SER A 17 -20.81 -13.88 -13.21
C SER A 17 -20.83 -12.49 -12.56
N ILE A 18 -20.12 -12.30 -11.45
CA ILE A 18 -19.87 -10.94 -10.89
C ILE A 18 -19.24 -9.98 -11.92
N MET A 19 -18.59 -10.52 -12.96
CA MET A 19 -18.00 -9.72 -14.04
C MET A 19 -19.04 -9.23 -15.05
N GLU A 20 -20.23 -9.86 -15.11
CA GLU A 20 -21.33 -9.55 -16.03
C GLU A 20 -22.44 -8.74 -15.37
N VAL A 21 -22.50 -8.77 -14.02
CA VAL A 21 -23.52 -8.03 -13.26
C VAL A 21 -23.32 -6.53 -13.48
N SER A 22 -24.45 -5.86 -13.84
CA SER A 22 -24.42 -4.41 -14.03
C SER A 22 -24.04 -3.69 -12.73
N HIS A 23 -23.08 -2.77 -12.81
CA HIS A 23 -22.72 -1.93 -11.66
C HIS A 23 -23.85 -1.03 -11.15
N ARG A 24 -24.95 -0.90 -11.91
CA ARG A 24 -26.18 -0.15 -11.54
C ARG A 24 -27.28 -1.04 -10.97
N SER A 25 -27.05 -2.35 -10.90
CA SER A 25 -28.04 -3.26 -10.31
C SER A 25 -28.05 -3.15 -8.78
N ALA A 26 -29.15 -3.52 -8.17
CA ALA A 26 -29.26 -3.60 -6.70
C ALA A 26 -28.24 -4.60 -6.12
N ASP A 27 -27.98 -5.70 -6.85
CA ASP A 27 -27.02 -6.72 -6.42
C ASP A 27 -25.61 -6.16 -6.30
N PHE A 28 -25.15 -5.38 -7.29
CA PHE A 28 -23.83 -4.76 -7.21
C PHE A 28 -23.79 -3.60 -6.20
N GLN A 29 -24.88 -2.84 -6.08
CA GLN A 29 -24.99 -1.79 -5.07
C GLN A 29 -24.74 -2.38 -3.66
N ALA A 30 -25.36 -3.54 -3.36
CA ALA A 30 -25.14 -4.25 -2.10
C ALA A 30 -23.68 -4.66 -1.89
N VAL A 31 -22.99 -5.12 -2.95
CA VAL A 31 -21.54 -5.44 -2.91
C VAL A 31 -20.72 -4.22 -2.55
N TYR A 32 -21.01 -3.08 -3.19
CA TYR A 32 -20.28 -1.83 -2.94
C TYR A 32 -20.52 -1.33 -1.51
N GLU A 33 -21.77 -1.26 -1.08
CA GLU A 33 -22.14 -0.81 0.27
C GLU A 33 -21.51 -1.69 1.36
N GLU A 34 -21.51 -3.00 1.16
CA GLU A 34 -20.86 -3.95 2.07
C GLU A 34 -19.34 -3.71 2.13
N ALA A 35 -18.67 -3.53 0.99
CA ALA A 35 -17.24 -3.26 0.94
C ALA A 35 -16.89 -1.96 1.66
N VAL A 36 -17.68 -0.88 1.47
CA VAL A 36 -17.50 0.40 2.16
C VAL A 36 -17.73 0.24 3.67
N ALA A 37 -18.80 -0.44 4.08
CA ALA A 37 -19.11 -0.66 5.49
C ALA A 37 -18.02 -1.45 6.21
N LEU A 38 -17.54 -2.54 5.59
CA LEU A 38 -16.44 -3.34 6.10
C LEU A 38 -15.14 -2.54 6.20
N PHE A 39 -14.85 -1.69 5.24
CA PHE A 39 -13.64 -0.86 5.26
C PHE A 39 -13.70 0.14 6.43
N LYS A 40 -14.88 0.76 6.63
CA LYS A 40 -15.14 1.65 7.77
C LYS A 40 -14.99 0.92 9.10
N GLU A 41 -15.54 -0.28 9.21
CA GLU A 41 -15.46 -1.08 10.43
C GLU A 41 -14.03 -1.54 10.73
N VAL A 42 -13.33 -2.11 9.75
CA VAL A 42 -11.97 -2.66 9.93
C VAL A 42 -10.95 -1.60 10.35
N LEU A 43 -11.08 -0.38 9.85
CA LEU A 43 -10.18 0.74 10.17
C LEU A 43 -10.76 1.74 11.18
N ASN A 44 -11.92 1.48 11.76
CA ASN A 44 -12.62 2.41 12.66
C ASN A 44 -12.75 3.83 12.04
N ILE A 45 -13.10 3.90 10.73
CA ILE A 45 -13.23 5.17 10.02
C ILE A 45 -14.43 5.94 10.58
N PRO A 46 -14.24 7.14 11.15
CA PRO A 46 -15.33 7.89 11.77
C PRO A 46 -16.31 8.44 10.72
N GLU A 47 -17.45 8.95 11.21
CA GLU A 47 -18.33 9.78 10.39
C GLU A 47 -17.59 11.00 9.84
N GLY A 48 -18.07 11.55 8.73
CA GLY A 48 -17.42 12.67 8.05
C GLY A 48 -16.31 12.26 7.07
N TYR A 49 -16.11 10.94 6.85
CA TYR A 49 -15.23 10.42 5.82
C TYR A 49 -15.99 9.66 4.75
N SER A 50 -15.58 9.84 3.50
CA SER A 50 -15.99 9.02 2.37
C SER A 50 -14.94 7.97 2.03
N VAL A 51 -15.41 6.75 1.71
CA VAL A 51 -14.57 5.66 1.19
C VAL A 51 -14.95 5.46 -0.27
N LEU A 52 -13.97 5.57 -1.15
CA LEU A 52 -14.15 5.47 -2.59
C LEU A 52 -13.32 4.32 -3.18
N PHE A 53 -13.84 3.72 -4.24
CA PHE A 53 -13.11 2.77 -5.08
C PHE A 53 -13.02 3.33 -6.50
N LEU A 54 -11.81 3.71 -6.89
CA LEU A 54 -11.53 4.39 -8.16
C LEU A 54 -10.66 3.52 -9.07
N GLY A 55 -10.53 3.92 -10.34
CA GLY A 55 -9.55 3.37 -11.27
C GLY A 55 -8.22 4.13 -11.25
N GLY A 56 -7.25 3.69 -12.05
CA GLY A 56 -5.99 4.39 -12.31
C GLY A 56 -4.85 4.14 -11.32
N GLY A 57 -5.08 3.38 -10.24
CA GLY A 57 -4.06 3.06 -9.24
C GLY A 57 -3.60 4.29 -8.45
N ALA A 58 -2.60 4.10 -7.58
CA ALA A 58 -1.98 5.20 -6.84
C ALA A 58 -1.40 6.29 -7.77
N SER A 59 -0.97 5.92 -8.97
CA SER A 59 -0.42 6.89 -9.94
C SER A 59 -1.45 7.95 -10.36
N MET A 60 -2.73 7.59 -10.49
CA MET A 60 -3.78 8.56 -10.74
C MET A 60 -3.97 9.50 -9.53
N GLN A 61 -3.79 8.99 -8.32
CA GLN A 61 -3.88 9.82 -7.12
C GLN A 61 -2.73 10.82 -7.03
N PHE A 62 -1.53 10.49 -7.52
CA PHE A 62 -0.41 11.44 -7.61
C PHE A 62 -0.78 12.68 -8.45
N CYS A 63 -1.61 12.51 -9.49
CA CYS A 63 -2.13 13.61 -10.30
C CYS A 63 -3.33 14.30 -9.62
N MET A 64 -4.31 13.53 -9.15
CA MET A 64 -5.57 14.06 -8.62
C MET A 64 -5.38 14.90 -7.37
N ILE A 65 -4.50 14.47 -6.44
CA ILE A 65 -4.26 15.16 -5.18
C ILE A 65 -3.80 16.60 -5.42
N PRO A 66 -2.67 16.88 -6.08
CA PRO A 66 -2.24 18.24 -6.31
C PRO A 66 -3.21 19.01 -7.21
N TYR A 67 -3.87 18.34 -8.14
CA TYR A 67 -4.86 18.97 -9.01
C TYR A 67 -6.06 19.50 -8.22
N ASN A 68 -6.50 18.81 -7.18
CA ASN A 68 -7.60 19.27 -6.32
C ASN A 68 -7.13 20.21 -5.20
N PHE A 69 -6.01 19.95 -4.53
CA PHE A 69 -5.70 20.54 -3.24
C PHE A 69 -4.44 21.40 -3.20
N LEU A 70 -3.56 21.39 -4.22
CA LEU A 70 -2.38 22.22 -4.24
C LEU A 70 -2.72 23.61 -4.78
N GLY A 71 -2.99 24.53 -3.88
CA GLY A 71 -3.26 25.93 -4.23
C GLY A 71 -1.99 26.75 -4.40
N LYS A 72 -1.05 26.62 -3.46
CA LYS A 72 0.18 27.40 -3.41
C LYS A 72 1.41 26.52 -3.23
N LYS A 73 1.54 25.86 -2.09
CA LYS A 73 2.71 25.08 -1.70
C LYS A 73 2.31 23.81 -0.94
N ALA A 74 2.97 22.70 -1.20
CA ALA A 74 2.80 21.45 -0.45
C ALA A 74 4.13 20.92 0.06
N ALA A 75 4.10 20.24 1.22
CA ALA A 75 5.24 19.56 1.80
C ALA A 75 5.22 18.05 1.47
N TYR A 76 6.39 17.49 1.23
CA TYR A 76 6.56 16.07 0.92
C TYR A 76 7.72 15.47 1.69
N VAL A 77 7.57 14.21 2.12
CA VAL A 77 8.68 13.38 2.63
C VAL A 77 9.13 12.44 1.52
N ASN A 78 10.39 12.56 1.11
CA ASN A 78 10.97 11.74 0.04
C ASN A 78 11.62 10.47 0.61
N THR A 79 10.93 9.35 0.49
CA THR A 79 11.38 8.03 0.98
C THR A 79 11.63 7.02 -0.14
N GLY A 80 11.60 7.45 -1.41
CA GLY A 80 11.92 6.57 -2.53
C GLY A 80 11.16 6.85 -3.82
N VAL A 81 11.00 5.81 -4.63
CA VAL A 81 10.47 5.94 -6.00
C VAL A 81 9.05 6.48 -6.04
N TRP A 82 8.18 6.03 -5.12
CA TRP A 82 6.77 6.41 -5.14
C TRP A 82 6.57 7.84 -4.67
N SER A 83 7.24 8.24 -3.60
CA SER A 83 7.25 9.65 -3.16
C SER A 83 7.84 10.57 -4.22
N LYS A 84 8.93 10.17 -4.91
CA LYS A 84 9.49 10.96 -6.03
C LYS A 84 8.49 11.16 -7.16
N LYS A 85 7.69 10.13 -7.49
CA LYS A 85 6.65 10.26 -8.51
C LYS A 85 5.55 11.21 -8.07
N ALA A 86 5.08 11.10 -6.83
CA ALA A 86 4.08 12.02 -6.29
C ALA A 86 4.60 13.48 -6.27
N ILE A 87 5.86 13.69 -5.88
CA ILE A 87 6.54 14.99 -5.93
C ILE A 87 6.58 15.55 -7.37
N ALA A 88 6.91 14.70 -8.35
CA ALA A 88 7.01 15.13 -9.75
C ALA A 88 5.66 15.62 -10.29
N GLU A 89 4.57 14.91 -9.98
CA GLU A 89 3.22 15.33 -10.38
C GLU A 89 2.78 16.61 -9.65
N ALA A 90 3.08 16.74 -8.35
CA ALA A 90 2.74 17.95 -7.61
C ALA A 90 3.44 19.20 -8.13
N LYS A 91 4.70 19.09 -8.56
CA LYS A 91 5.48 20.20 -9.15
C LYS A 91 4.86 20.78 -10.43
N LEU A 92 3.94 20.08 -11.07
CA LEU A 92 3.21 20.60 -12.24
C LEU A 92 2.14 21.65 -11.84
N TRP A 93 1.76 21.70 -10.55
CA TRP A 93 0.60 22.46 -10.07
C TRP A 93 0.93 23.54 -9.06
N GLY A 94 2.08 23.50 -8.41
CA GLY A 94 2.48 24.47 -7.41
C GLY A 94 3.88 24.25 -6.89
N GLU A 95 4.24 25.00 -5.86
CA GLU A 95 5.51 24.85 -5.16
C GLU A 95 5.51 23.56 -4.33
N VAL A 96 6.63 22.84 -4.36
CA VAL A 96 6.81 21.62 -3.58
C VAL A 96 8.08 21.73 -2.74
N GLU A 97 7.90 21.67 -1.43
CA GLU A 97 8.99 21.61 -0.46
C GLU A 97 9.21 20.15 -0.01
N VAL A 98 10.40 19.63 -0.25
CA VAL A 98 10.81 18.32 0.28
C VAL A 98 11.41 18.55 1.66
N ILE A 99 10.60 18.38 2.70
CA ILE A 99 10.98 18.71 4.10
C ILE A 99 11.89 17.66 4.74
N ALA A 100 11.91 16.44 4.20
CA ALA A 100 12.81 15.38 4.64
C ALA A 100 13.04 14.38 3.49
N SER A 101 14.25 13.81 3.44
CA SER A 101 14.62 12.81 2.45
C SER A 101 15.62 11.83 3.03
N SER A 102 15.52 10.56 2.65
CA SER A 102 16.54 9.53 2.94
C SER A 102 17.34 9.12 1.71
N GLU A 103 17.37 9.99 0.69
CA GLU A 103 18.14 9.77 -0.54
C GLU A 103 19.64 9.72 -0.33
N ASP A 104 20.15 10.43 0.67
CA ASP A 104 21.56 10.47 1.11
C ASP A 104 22.14 9.07 1.40
N ARG A 105 21.30 8.17 1.93
CA ARG A 105 21.65 6.77 2.19
C ARG A 105 20.83 5.80 1.34
N ASN A 106 20.54 6.19 0.10
CA ASN A 106 19.85 5.35 -0.86
C ASN A 106 18.51 4.77 -0.36
N PHE A 107 17.81 5.54 0.49
CA PHE A 107 16.50 5.18 1.07
C PHE A 107 16.53 3.93 1.97
N THR A 108 17.60 3.73 2.73
CA THR A 108 17.72 2.62 3.68
C THR A 108 17.11 2.92 5.04
N TYR A 109 16.63 4.13 5.26
CA TYR A 109 15.93 4.54 6.49
C TYR A 109 14.72 5.41 6.19
N TYR A 110 13.81 5.56 7.16
CA TYR A 110 12.72 6.53 7.12
C TYR A 110 13.12 7.77 7.91
N PRO A 111 13.06 8.99 7.36
CA PRO A 111 13.44 10.21 8.06
C PRO A 111 12.57 10.44 9.30
N LYS A 112 13.15 10.85 10.41
CA LYS A 112 12.47 11.15 11.68
C LYS A 112 12.81 12.55 12.17
N GLY A 113 11.95 13.14 13.01
CA GLY A 113 12.24 14.42 13.68
C GLY A 113 12.25 15.64 12.76
N PHE A 114 11.71 15.55 11.55
CA PHE A 114 11.60 16.68 10.64
C PHE A 114 10.52 17.67 11.09
N GLN A 115 10.74 18.97 10.78
CA GLN A 115 9.74 20.00 11.05
C GLN A 115 8.74 20.08 9.92
N ILE A 116 7.46 20.17 10.24
CA ILE A 116 6.37 20.33 9.27
C ILE A 116 6.03 21.82 9.18
N PRO A 117 6.19 22.47 8.00
CA PRO A 117 5.82 23.86 7.84
C PRO A 117 4.30 24.07 8.01
N ALA A 118 3.89 25.15 8.68
CA ALA A 118 2.47 25.45 8.88
C ALA A 118 1.84 26.24 7.70
N ASP A 119 2.64 26.68 6.75
CA ASP A 119 2.25 27.53 5.61
C ASP A 119 2.09 26.74 4.29
N VAL A 120 1.82 25.44 4.38
CA VAL A 120 1.60 24.57 3.23
C VAL A 120 0.15 24.08 3.17
N ASP A 121 -0.34 23.80 1.97
CA ASP A 121 -1.71 23.33 1.74
C ASP A 121 -1.92 21.92 2.31
N TYR A 122 -0.88 21.08 2.26
CA TYR A 122 -0.87 19.73 2.84
C TYR A 122 0.57 19.19 2.99
N LEU A 123 0.70 18.17 3.84
CA LEU A 123 1.85 17.25 3.90
C LEU A 123 1.51 15.93 3.24
N HIS A 124 2.37 15.44 2.35
CA HIS A 124 2.24 14.12 1.73
C HIS A 124 3.35 13.16 2.18
N ILE A 125 2.96 11.96 2.59
CA ILE A 125 3.88 10.88 2.96
C ILE A 125 3.56 9.59 2.18
N THR A 126 4.56 8.72 2.07
CA THR A 126 4.42 7.31 1.68
C THR A 126 4.76 6.48 2.91
N SER A 127 3.77 5.83 3.52
CA SER A 127 3.93 5.16 4.81
C SER A 127 4.84 3.94 4.74
N ASN A 128 4.72 3.15 3.66
CA ASN A 128 5.56 1.98 3.41
C ASN A 128 6.11 1.97 1.98
N ASN A 129 7.42 1.84 1.87
CA ASN A 129 8.12 1.85 0.59
C ASN A 129 8.26 0.44 0.03
N THR A 130 7.40 0.05 -0.88
CA THR A 130 7.35 -1.29 -1.49
C THR A 130 8.68 -1.75 -2.11
N ILE A 131 9.49 -0.80 -2.63
CA ILE A 131 10.74 -1.09 -3.35
C ILE A 131 11.93 -1.09 -2.39
N ARG A 132 11.99 -0.10 -1.50
CA ARG A 132 13.13 0.11 -0.60
C ARG A 132 12.99 -0.58 0.74
N GLY A 133 11.75 -0.93 1.12
CA GLY A 133 11.48 -1.68 2.35
C GLY A 133 11.52 -0.84 3.64
N THR A 134 11.35 0.48 3.53
CA THR A 134 11.24 1.35 4.70
C THR A 134 9.78 1.61 5.04
N GLU A 135 9.44 1.67 6.32
CA GLU A 135 8.08 1.89 6.81
C GLU A 135 8.09 2.81 8.02
N ILE A 136 7.03 3.65 8.16
CA ILE A 136 6.74 4.41 9.37
C ILE A 136 5.54 3.78 10.08
N PHE A 137 5.67 3.53 11.38
CA PHE A 137 4.62 2.92 12.20
C PHE A 137 3.82 3.93 13.01
N GLU A 138 4.29 5.16 13.07
CA GLU A 138 3.66 6.24 13.82
C GLU A 138 2.71 7.02 12.91
N ASP A 139 1.51 7.31 13.42
CA ASP A 139 0.60 8.24 12.77
C ASP A 139 1.03 9.66 13.17
N LEU A 140 1.58 10.40 12.22
CA LEU A 140 2.18 11.72 12.46
C LEU A 140 1.16 12.73 13.00
N ASP A 141 1.59 13.54 13.96
CA ASP A 141 0.87 14.74 14.35
C ASP A 141 1.27 15.88 13.40
N SER A 142 0.37 16.28 12.52
CA SER A 142 0.61 17.32 11.52
C SER A 142 -0.22 18.56 11.80
N PRO A 143 0.39 19.77 11.81
CA PRO A 143 -0.36 21.03 11.93
C PRO A 143 -1.12 21.39 10.65
N VAL A 144 -0.89 20.66 9.57
CA VAL A 144 -1.51 20.86 8.26
C VAL A 144 -2.17 19.54 7.79
N PRO A 145 -3.07 19.59 6.81
CA PRO A 145 -3.70 18.38 6.25
C PRO A 145 -2.69 17.31 5.87
N LEU A 146 -2.82 16.09 6.43
CA LEU A 146 -1.93 14.96 6.15
C LEU A 146 -2.55 14.03 5.11
N ILE A 147 -1.79 13.73 4.06
CA ILE A 147 -2.15 12.78 3.00
C ILE A 147 -1.14 11.64 2.99
N ALA A 148 -1.61 10.40 2.97
CA ALA A 148 -0.75 9.22 2.99
C ALA A 148 -1.03 8.25 1.85
N ASP A 149 0.01 7.87 1.11
CA ASP A 149 0.02 6.67 0.27
C ASP A 149 0.27 5.46 1.17
N MET A 150 -0.79 4.68 1.42
CA MET A 150 -0.75 3.43 2.17
C MET A 150 -0.95 2.20 1.27
N SER A 151 -0.58 2.27 0.01
CA SER A 151 -0.79 1.17 -0.96
C SER A 151 -0.27 -0.18 -0.46
N SER A 152 0.83 -0.20 0.28
CA SER A 152 1.49 -1.46 0.65
C SER A 152 1.40 -1.86 2.11
N ASP A 153 0.76 -1.05 2.95
CA ASP A 153 0.61 -1.31 4.39
C ASP A 153 -0.80 -1.06 4.94
N ILE A 154 -1.75 -0.63 4.10
CA ILE A 154 -3.15 -0.49 4.54
C ILE A 154 -3.68 -1.80 5.16
N CYS A 155 -4.40 -1.72 6.26
CA CYS A 155 -4.93 -2.84 7.02
C CYS A 155 -3.87 -3.82 7.56
N SER A 156 -2.61 -3.42 7.65
CA SER A 156 -1.54 -4.23 8.26
C SER A 156 -1.32 -3.91 9.74
N ARG A 157 -1.84 -2.79 10.21
CA ARG A 157 -1.79 -2.31 11.60
C ARG A 157 -2.98 -1.41 11.91
N PRO A 158 -3.29 -1.16 13.18
CA PRO A 158 -4.17 -0.06 13.58
C PRO A 158 -3.60 1.29 13.15
N ILE A 159 -4.49 2.20 12.74
CA ILE A 159 -4.17 3.60 12.40
C ILE A 159 -5.23 4.53 12.99
N ASP A 160 -4.83 5.72 13.39
CA ASP A 160 -5.79 6.78 13.74
C ASP A 160 -6.17 7.58 12.48
N VAL A 161 -7.25 7.16 11.82
CA VAL A 161 -7.74 7.78 10.58
C VAL A 161 -8.00 9.28 10.76
N LYS A 162 -8.32 9.75 11.98
CA LYS A 162 -8.60 11.18 12.25
C LYS A 162 -7.41 12.10 12.00
N LYS A 163 -6.19 11.57 12.07
CA LYS A 163 -4.97 12.32 11.77
C LYS A 163 -4.77 12.64 10.28
N TYR A 164 -5.52 11.96 9.41
CA TYR A 164 -5.37 12.08 7.98
C TYR A 164 -6.52 12.86 7.35
N MET A 165 -6.20 13.82 6.51
CA MET A 165 -7.14 14.39 5.56
C MET A 165 -7.53 13.33 4.52
N MET A 166 -6.54 12.55 4.06
CA MET A 166 -6.73 11.54 3.03
C MET A 166 -5.74 10.39 3.18
N ILE A 167 -6.25 9.18 3.03
CA ILE A 167 -5.47 7.95 2.87
C ILE A 167 -5.86 7.33 1.53
N TYR A 168 -4.89 6.92 0.74
CA TYR A 168 -5.16 6.27 -0.53
C TYR A 168 -4.17 5.15 -0.84
N GLY A 169 -4.51 4.33 -1.82
CA GLY A 169 -3.59 3.31 -2.31
C GLY A 169 -4.20 2.35 -3.32
N GLY A 170 -3.33 1.65 -4.03
CA GLY A 170 -3.75 0.57 -4.91
C GLY A 170 -4.13 -0.69 -4.11
N CYS A 171 -5.25 -1.31 -4.44
CA CYS A 171 -5.73 -2.51 -3.73
C CYS A 171 -4.88 -3.77 -3.96
N GLN A 172 -4.07 -3.81 -5.03
CA GLN A 172 -3.36 -5.01 -5.52
C GLN A 172 -2.28 -5.58 -4.59
N LYS A 173 -2.02 -4.96 -3.47
CA LYS A 173 -0.99 -5.41 -2.52
C LYS A 173 -1.62 -6.12 -1.32
N ASN A 174 -2.39 -5.39 -0.53
CA ASN A 174 -2.90 -5.90 0.74
C ASN A 174 -4.41 -6.18 0.77
N LEU A 175 -5.17 -5.67 -0.22
CA LEU A 175 -6.64 -5.72 -0.19
C LEU A 175 -7.28 -6.60 -1.27
N GLY A 176 -6.64 -6.80 -2.42
CA GLY A 176 -7.29 -7.54 -3.49
C GLY A 176 -6.49 -7.58 -4.79
N PRO A 177 -7.14 -7.81 -5.94
CA PRO A 177 -6.49 -7.84 -7.24
C PRO A 177 -6.18 -6.42 -7.77
N ALA A 178 -5.34 -6.36 -8.80
CA ALA A 178 -5.05 -5.11 -9.51
C ALA A 178 -6.31 -4.58 -10.22
N GLY A 179 -6.49 -3.24 -10.23
CA GLY A 179 -7.59 -2.57 -10.93
C GLY A 179 -8.38 -1.58 -10.08
N ALA A 180 -8.50 -1.81 -8.77
CA ALA A 180 -9.12 -0.87 -7.85
C ALA A 180 -8.07 -0.04 -7.08
N THR A 181 -8.43 1.21 -6.80
CA THR A 181 -7.74 2.14 -5.93
C THR A 181 -8.70 2.56 -4.83
N PHE A 182 -8.32 2.39 -3.58
CA PHE A 182 -9.11 2.94 -2.48
C PHE A 182 -8.70 4.38 -2.18
N VAL A 183 -9.68 5.18 -1.76
CA VAL A 183 -9.48 6.53 -1.24
C VAL A 183 -10.38 6.69 -0.01
N ILE A 184 -9.79 7.07 1.12
CA ILE A 184 -10.49 7.47 2.33
C ILE A 184 -10.23 8.97 2.46
N ILE A 185 -11.27 9.79 2.36
CA ILE A 185 -11.13 11.24 2.35
C ILE A 185 -12.10 11.89 3.33
N ARG A 186 -11.62 12.87 4.06
CA ARG A 186 -12.42 13.67 4.99
C ARG A 186 -13.29 14.67 4.21
N ASN A 187 -14.60 14.64 4.44
CA ASN A 187 -15.58 15.37 3.61
C ASN A 187 -15.46 16.88 3.70
N ASP A 188 -15.04 17.42 4.85
CA ASP A 188 -14.84 18.86 5.04
C ASP A 188 -13.69 19.46 4.21
N TYR A 189 -12.84 18.60 3.63
CA TYR A 189 -11.80 19.05 2.69
C TYR A 189 -12.26 19.08 1.23
N LEU A 190 -13.41 18.52 0.90
CA LEU A 190 -13.97 18.59 -0.45
C LEU A 190 -14.34 20.03 -0.84
N ASP A 191 -14.68 20.86 0.14
CA ASP A 191 -14.96 22.29 -0.06
C ASP A 191 -13.67 23.14 -0.19
N LYS A 192 -12.50 22.57 0.08
CA LYS A 192 -11.18 23.23 0.01
C LYS A 192 -10.44 22.96 -1.29
N VAL A 193 -11.14 22.45 -2.29
CA VAL A 193 -10.62 22.32 -3.65
C VAL A 193 -10.26 23.72 -4.19
N VAL A 194 -9.13 23.81 -4.91
CA VAL A 194 -8.65 25.07 -5.48
C VAL A 194 -9.74 25.71 -6.36
N ALA A 195 -10.33 26.82 -5.88
CA ALA A 195 -11.61 27.36 -6.36
C ALA A 195 -11.61 27.71 -7.86
N ASP A 196 -10.55 28.33 -8.35
CA ASP A 196 -10.49 28.82 -9.74
C ASP A 196 -9.93 27.83 -10.75
N ARG A 197 -9.62 26.61 -10.29
CA ARG A 197 -9.06 25.58 -11.17
C ARG A 197 -10.15 24.82 -11.91
N LYS A 198 -10.06 24.80 -13.24
CA LYS A 198 -10.93 23.97 -14.09
C LYS A 198 -10.49 22.51 -14.01
N ILE A 199 -11.04 21.75 -13.06
CA ILE A 199 -10.74 20.34 -12.87
C ILE A 199 -11.70 19.51 -13.74
N PRO A 200 -11.19 18.62 -14.61
CA PRO A 200 -12.04 17.67 -15.36
C PRO A 200 -12.91 16.84 -14.41
N THR A 201 -14.15 16.59 -14.79
CA THR A 201 -15.15 15.93 -13.93
C THR A 201 -14.64 14.64 -13.30
N MET A 202 -13.95 13.78 -14.08
CA MET A 202 -13.38 12.53 -13.61
C MET A 202 -12.21 12.68 -12.61
N LEU A 203 -11.60 13.85 -12.52
CA LEU A 203 -10.49 14.11 -11.61
C LEU A 203 -10.92 14.85 -10.34
N LYS A 204 -12.21 15.18 -10.19
CA LYS A 204 -12.77 15.79 -8.98
C LYS A 204 -13.17 14.71 -7.97
N TYR A 205 -12.65 14.78 -6.75
CA TYR A 205 -13.08 13.86 -5.68
C TYR A 205 -14.56 14.01 -5.37
N GLN A 206 -15.10 15.23 -5.37
CA GLN A 206 -16.52 15.50 -5.13
C GLN A 206 -17.42 14.71 -6.09
N THR A 207 -17.06 14.63 -7.38
CA THR A 207 -17.82 13.83 -8.37
C THR A 207 -17.96 12.38 -7.94
N HIS A 208 -16.90 11.79 -7.41
CA HIS A 208 -16.92 10.39 -6.99
C HIS A 208 -17.64 10.19 -5.66
N VAL A 209 -17.57 11.17 -4.75
CA VAL A 209 -18.35 11.16 -3.49
C VAL A 209 -19.83 11.23 -3.78
N ASP A 210 -20.28 12.17 -4.60
CA ASP A 210 -21.69 12.38 -4.94
C ASP A 210 -22.32 11.18 -5.67
N ASN A 211 -21.50 10.37 -6.33
CA ASN A 211 -21.94 9.22 -7.11
C ASN A 211 -21.53 7.87 -6.49
N GLY A 212 -21.08 7.82 -5.23
CA GLY A 212 -20.67 6.58 -4.58
C GLY A 212 -19.69 5.76 -5.42
N SER A 213 -18.64 6.40 -5.96
CA SER A 213 -17.66 5.80 -6.90
C SER A 213 -18.23 5.32 -8.26
N MET A 214 -19.51 5.48 -8.53
CA MET A 214 -20.19 4.96 -9.72
C MET A 214 -20.53 6.04 -10.75
N PHE A 215 -19.80 7.15 -10.76
CA PHE A 215 -19.89 8.13 -11.83
C PHE A 215 -19.57 7.51 -13.20
N ASN A 216 -18.56 6.66 -13.24
CA ASN A 216 -18.23 5.77 -14.35
C ASN A 216 -18.32 4.31 -13.89
N THR A 217 -18.27 3.36 -14.80
CA THR A 217 -18.26 1.93 -14.47
C THR A 217 -17.05 1.59 -13.58
N PRO A 218 -17.26 1.17 -12.33
CA PRO A 218 -16.17 0.84 -11.42
C PRO A 218 -15.59 -0.56 -11.71
N PRO A 219 -14.45 -0.92 -11.15
CA PRO A 219 -13.88 -2.26 -11.28
C PRO A 219 -14.63 -3.27 -10.39
N CYS A 220 -15.81 -3.73 -10.82
CA CYS A 220 -16.78 -4.48 -10.03
C CYS A 220 -16.18 -5.70 -9.31
N ILE A 221 -15.54 -6.60 -10.04
CA ILE A 221 -14.91 -7.80 -9.46
C ILE A 221 -13.83 -7.47 -8.42
N ASN A 222 -13.11 -6.36 -8.62
CA ASN A 222 -12.07 -5.94 -7.68
C ASN A 222 -12.68 -5.45 -6.37
N ILE A 223 -13.76 -4.68 -6.44
CA ILE A 223 -14.51 -4.20 -5.26
C ILE A 223 -15.08 -5.38 -4.48
N PHE A 224 -15.68 -6.36 -5.17
CA PHE A 224 -16.13 -7.60 -4.56
C PHE A 224 -14.98 -8.33 -3.84
N ALA A 225 -13.84 -8.50 -4.52
CA ALA A 225 -12.67 -9.16 -3.94
C ALA A 225 -12.11 -8.42 -2.71
N VAL A 226 -12.09 -7.07 -2.74
CA VAL A 226 -11.72 -6.24 -1.59
C VAL A 226 -12.68 -6.50 -0.42
N GLY A 227 -13.99 -6.53 -0.66
CA GLY A 227 -14.99 -6.88 0.36
C GLY A 227 -14.72 -8.26 0.99
N GLN A 228 -14.37 -9.28 0.17
CA GLN A 228 -14.02 -10.60 0.69
C GLN A 228 -12.73 -10.58 1.55
N THR A 229 -11.74 -9.78 1.16
CA THR A 229 -10.50 -9.61 1.95
C THR A 229 -10.80 -8.93 3.28
N LEU A 230 -11.61 -7.87 3.29
CA LEU A 230 -12.00 -7.17 4.53
C LEU A 230 -12.81 -8.08 5.47
N LYS A 231 -13.73 -8.91 4.94
CA LYS A 231 -14.40 -9.96 5.73
C LYS A 231 -13.40 -10.91 6.38
N TRP A 232 -12.42 -11.36 5.60
CA TRP A 232 -11.37 -12.24 6.11
C TRP A 232 -10.55 -11.57 7.20
N ILE A 233 -10.11 -10.31 7.02
CA ILE A 233 -9.37 -9.55 8.04
C ILE A 233 -10.19 -9.48 9.35
N LYS A 234 -11.48 -9.15 9.24
CA LYS A 234 -12.40 -9.12 10.41
C LYS A 234 -12.48 -10.49 11.10
N GLN A 235 -12.66 -11.57 10.34
CA GLN A 235 -12.73 -12.94 10.87
C GLN A 235 -11.42 -13.38 11.55
N MET A 236 -10.29 -12.86 11.09
CA MET A 236 -8.97 -13.15 11.68
C MET A 236 -8.68 -12.33 12.95
N GLY A 237 -9.58 -11.46 13.37
CA GLY A 237 -9.45 -10.62 14.58
C GLY A 237 -9.01 -9.18 14.33
N GLY A 238 -9.31 -8.66 13.11
CA GLY A 238 -9.08 -7.25 12.76
C GLY A 238 -7.63 -6.89 12.47
N VAL A 239 -7.36 -5.59 12.39
CA VAL A 239 -6.04 -5.07 12.05
C VAL A 239 -4.99 -5.33 13.13
N GLU A 240 -5.38 -5.46 14.38
CA GLU A 240 -4.51 -5.85 15.50
C GLU A 240 -3.95 -7.27 15.32
N ALA A 241 -4.79 -8.19 14.81
CA ALA A 241 -4.34 -9.54 14.48
C ALA A 241 -3.43 -9.53 13.26
N MET A 242 -3.72 -8.71 12.25
CA MET A 242 -2.83 -8.53 11.09
C MET A 242 -1.47 -7.98 11.50
N GLU A 243 -1.43 -7.01 12.40
CA GLU A 243 -0.18 -6.45 12.93
C GLU A 243 0.66 -7.51 13.64
N ARG A 244 0.07 -8.28 14.55
CA ARG A 244 0.80 -9.37 15.25
C ARG A 244 1.40 -10.36 14.25
N ARG A 245 0.64 -10.78 13.25
CA ARG A 245 1.12 -11.67 12.18
C ARG A 245 2.22 -11.04 11.33
N ALA A 246 2.13 -9.75 11.03
CA ALA A 246 3.14 -9.03 10.29
C ALA A 246 4.45 -8.93 11.07
N ILE A 247 4.38 -8.62 12.38
CA ILE A 247 5.52 -8.60 13.28
C ILE A 247 6.19 -9.96 13.37
N GLU A 248 5.42 -11.04 13.53
CA GLU A 248 5.96 -12.41 13.59
C GLU A 248 6.73 -12.77 12.31
N ARG A 249 6.13 -12.54 11.14
CA ARG A 249 6.76 -12.81 9.84
C ARG A 249 8.03 -12.02 9.62
N CYS A 250 7.98 -10.70 9.85
CA CYS A 250 9.15 -9.85 9.61
C CYS A 250 10.29 -10.15 10.59
N ASN A 251 9.98 -10.40 11.87
CA ASN A 251 10.99 -10.76 12.86
C ASN A 251 11.70 -12.06 12.50
N ALA A 252 10.97 -13.08 12.04
CA ALA A 252 11.58 -14.33 11.60
C ALA A 252 12.58 -14.11 10.46
N LEU A 253 12.22 -13.31 9.44
CA LEU A 253 13.11 -13.00 8.31
C LEU A 253 14.32 -12.15 8.74
N TYR A 254 14.10 -11.09 9.53
CA TYR A 254 15.21 -10.24 9.96
C TYR A 254 16.18 -10.99 10.90
N SER A 255 15.67 -11.84 11.79
CA SER A 255 16.52 -12.71 12.60
C SER A 255 17.34 -13.68 11.74
N GLU A 256 16.77 -14.16 10.63
CA GLU A 256 17.52 -14.98 9.68
C GLU A 256 18.66 -14.18 9.03
N PHE A 257 18.41 -12.95 8.58
CA PHE A 257 19.50 -12.12 8.02
C PHE A 257 20.58 -11.77 9.04
N ASP A 258 20.21 -11.53 10.30
CA ASP A 258 21.17 -11.17 11.35
C ASP A 258 22.13 -12.33 11.70
N ARG A 259 21.69 -13.60 11.52
CA ARG A 259 22.53 -14.78 11.74
C ARG A 259 23.21 -15.31 10.47
N ASN A 260 22.66 -15.04 9.28
CA ASN A 260 23.09 -15.63 8.01
C ASN A 260 24.37 -14.96 7.48
N THR A 261 25.31 -15.75 6.98
CA THR A 261 26.57 -15.22 6.46
C THR A 261 26.55 -14.94 4.96
N VAL A 262 25.57 -15.45 4.24
CA VAL A 262 25.41 -15.30 2.78
C VAL A 262 24.40 -14.23 2.42
N PHE A 263 23.43 -13.96 3.28
CA PHE A 263 22.37 -12.96 3.05
C PHE A 263 22.39 -11.86 4.09
N ARG A 264 22.00 -10.65 3.69
CA ARG A 264 21.92 -9.49 4.58
C ARG A 264 20.72 -8.61 4.30
N ALA A 265 20.18 -7.99 5.34
CA ALA A 265 19.15 -6.96 5.22
C ALA A 265 19.70 -5.70 4.53
N VAL A 266 18.82 -4.93 3.88
CA VAL A 266 19.16 -3.64 3.22
C VAL A 266 18.81 -2.46 4.12
N VAL A 267 17.69 -2.58 4.85
CA VAL A 267 17.09 -1.47 5.60
C VAL A 267 17.62 -1.41 7.01
N GLU A 268 17.89 -0.19 7.48
CA GLU A 268 18.35 0.09 8.83
C GLU A 268 17.30 -0.31 9.88
N GLU A 269 17.76 -0.82 11.00
CA GLU A 269 16.90 -1.13 12.14
C GLU A 269 16.06 0.09 12.55
N GLY A 270 14.81 -0.12 12.94
CA GLY A 270 13.88 0.96 13.27
C GLY A 270 13.19 1.64 12.07
N SER A 271 13.56 1.24 10.83
CA SER A 271 12.87 1.65 9.59
C SER A 271 12.43 0.44 8.74
N ARG A 272 12.67 -0.78 9.21
CA ARG A 272 12.43 -2.04 8.51
C ARG A 272 10.94 -2.28 8.30
N SER A 273 10.53 -2.42 7.04
CA SER A 273 9.14 -2.74 6.68
C SER A 273 8.70 -4.11 7.18
N ARG A 274 7.45 -4.19 7.62
CA ARG A 274 6.78 -5.45 7.95
C ARG A 274 6.12 -6.11 6.74
N MET A 275 6.03 -5.37 5.61
CA MET A 275 5.33 -5.80 4.40
C MET A 275 6.26 -6.11 3.22
N ASN A 276 7.35 -5.38 3.08
CA ASN A 276 8.27 -5.51 1.95
C ASN A 276 9.71 -5.53 2.44
N ILE A 277 10.34 -6.67 2.37
CA ILE A 277 11.64 -6.96 2.97
C ILE A 277 12.65 -7.20 1.86
N PRO A 278 13.37 -6.16 1.37
CA PRO A 278 14.47 -6.32 0.44
C PRO A 278 15.69 -6.89 1.17
N PHE A 279 16.42 -7.77 0.50
CA PHE A 279 17.66 -8.35 1.01
C PHE A 279 18.63 -8.62 -0.13
N LEU A 280 19.90 -8.66 0.19
CA LEU A 280 21.00 -8.85 -0.75
C LEU A 280 21.87 -10.02 -0.31
N LEU A 281 22.70 -10.49 -1.22
CA LEU A 281 23.85 -11.32 -0.85
C LEU A 281 24.85 -10.49 -0.06
N ALA A 282 25.55 -11.12 0.85
CA ALA A 282 26.66 -10.53 1.57
C ALA A 282 27.87 -10.32 0.63
N GLU A 283 28.81 -9.49 1.04
CA GLU A 283 30.04 -9.21 0.28
C GLU A 283 30.80 -10.50 -0.03
N GLY A 284 31.17 -10.66 -1.31
CA GLY A 284 31.86 -11.84 -1.81
C GLY A 284 30.98 -13.01 -2.21
N TYR A 285 29.64 -12.83 -2.25
CA TYR A 285 28.65 -13.82 -2.72
C TYR A 285 27.78 -13.28 -3.87
N GLU A 286 28.03 -12.08 -4.36
CA GLU A 286 27.14 -11.37 -5.30
C GLU A 286 26.89 -12.15 -6.60
N GLU A 287 27.84 -12.96 -7.03
CA GLU A 287 27.73 -13.80 -8.23
C GLU A 287 26.69 -14.92 -8.11
N LEU A 288 26.26 -15.24 -6.88
CA LEU A 288 25.30 -16.33 -6.61
C LEU A 288 23.82 -15.89 -6.77
N GLU A 289 23.54 -14.63 -7.14
CA GLU A 289 22.16 -14.11 -7.22
C GLU A 289 21.29 -14.98 -8.13
N LYS A 290 21.77 -15.32 -9.31
CA LYS A 290 21.01 -16.15 -10.26
C LYS A 290 20.82 -17.57 -9.73
N GLU A 291 21.85 -18.15 -9.12
CA GLU A 291 21.81 -19.50 -8.58
C GLU A 291 20.78 -19.61 -7.44
N PHE A 292 20.73 -18.62 -6.54
CA PHE A 292 19.73 -18.60 -5.47
C PHE A 292 18.30 -18.45 -6.02
N LEU A 293 18.08 -17.63 -7.07
CA LEU A 293 16.76 -17.52 -7.70
C LEU A 293 16.32 -18.84 -8.34
N ASP A 294 17.23 -19.55 -9.02
CA ASP A 294 16.95 -20.86 -9.62
C ASP A 294 16.71 -21.91 -8.51
N PHE A 295 17.46 -21.84 -7.41
CA PHE A 295 17.27 -22.70 -6.24
C PHE A 295 15.91 -22.47 -5.59
N CYS A 296 15.50 -21.22 -5.35
CA CYS A 296 14.15 -20.88 -4.85
C CYS A 296 13.06 -21.46 -5.75
N LYS A 297 13.21 -21.31 -7.08
CA LYS A 297 12.27 -21.87 -8.04
C LYS A 297 12.17 -23.40 -7.96
N SER A 298 13.29 -24.10 -7.75
CA SER A 298 13.30 -25.56 -7.57
C SER A 298 12.54 -26.03 -6.32
N LYS A 299 12.41 -25.13 -5.33
CA LYS A 299 11.64 -25.32 -4.08
C LYS A 299 10.20 -24.80 -4.18
N ASN A 300 9.72 -24.44 -5.37
CA ASN A 300 8.43 -23.78 -5.60
C ASN A 300 8.28 -22.40 -4.92
N ILE A 301 9.38 -21.74 -4.59
CA ILE A 301 9.39 -20.39 -4.05
C ILE A 301 9.53 -19.42 -5.23
N VAL A 302 8.49 -18.62 -5.49
CA VAL A 302 8.44 -17.69 -6.61
C VAL A 302 8.26 -16.24 -6.13
N GLY A 303 8.57 -15.26 -7.00
CA GLY A 303 8.35 -13.85 -6.71
C GLY A 303 9.38 -13.21 -5.76
N VAL A 304 10.50 -13.88 -5.45
CA VAL A 304 11.54 -13.36 -4.54
C VAL A 304 12.57 -12.46 -5.23
N LYS A 305 12.56 -12.36 -6.57
CA LYS A 305 13.47 -11.45 -7.29
C LYS A 305 13.22 -10.01 -6.88
N GLY A 306 14.29 -9.29 -6.52
CA GLY A 306 14.24 -7.89 -6.13
C GLY A 306 13.86 -6.96 -7.28
N HIS A 307 13.52 -5.72 -6.92
CA HIS A 307 13.22 -4.71 -7.91
C HIS A 307 14.52 -4.24 -8.58
N ARG A 308 14.49 -3.98 -9.90
CA ARG A 308 15.67 -3.57 -10.71
C ARG A 308 16.48 -2.38 -10.14
N LEU A 309 15.85 -1.52 -9.33
CA LEU A 309 16.49 -0.35 -8.72
C LEU A 309 17.23 -0.67 -7.40
N VAL A 310 17.02 -1.86 -6.85
CA VAL A 310 17.69 -2.33 -5.62
C VAL A 310 18.61 -3.49 -5.96
N GLY A 311 18.21 -4.33 -6.91
CA GLY A 311 18.85 -5.62 -7.17
C GLY A 311 18.44 -6.68 -6.14
N GLY A 312 19.18 -7.77 -6.10
CA GLY A 312 19.02 -8.84 -5.14
C GLY A 312 17.59 -9.40 -5.07
N PHE A 313 17.05 -9.46 -3.88
CA PHE A 313 15.81 -10.15 -3.57
C PHE A 313 14.84 -9.28 -2.79
N ARG A 314 13.57 -9.70 -2.75
CA ARG A 314 12.54 -9.08 -1.91
C ARG A 314 11.49 -10.11 -1.50
N ALA A 315 11.30 -10.31 -0.20
CA ALA A 315 10.11 -10.95 0.33
C ALA A 315 8.97 -9.92 0.46
N SER A 316 7.81 -10.20 -0.15
CA SER A 316 6.59 -9.39 0.00
C SER A 316 5.61 -10.15 0.88
N THR A 317 5.59 -9.80 2.17
CA THR A 317 4.87 -10.51 3.25
C THR A 317 3.54 -9.82 3.57
N TYR A 318 2.71 -9.56 2.54
CA TYR A 318 1.38 -8.97 2.74
C TYR A 318 0.51 -9.82 3.66
N ASN A 319 -0.61 -9.27 4.11
CA ASN A 319 -1.48 -9.90 5.13
C ASN A 319 -1.81 -11.37 4.85
N ALA A 320 -1.99 -11.74 3.58
CA ALA A 320 -2.31 -13.12 3.19
C ALA A 320 -1.12 -14.09 3.22
N CYS A 321 0.12 -13.58 3.33
CA CYS A 321 1.31 -14.43 3.46
C CYS A 321 1.28 -15.17 4.79
N THR A 322 1.56 -16.47 4.78
CA THR A 322 1.56 -17.32 5.98
C THR A 322 2.95 -17.43 6.61
N MET A 323 3.01 -17.94 7.84
CA MET A 323 4.32 -18.27 8.45
C MET A 323 4.98 -19.47 7.74
N GLU A 324 4.19 -20.37 7.16
CA GLU A 324 4.70 -21.49 6.35
C GLU A 324 5.45 -20.96 5.12
N ASP A 325 4.92 -19.93 4.43
CA ASP A 325 5.58 -19.28 3.29
C ASP A 325 6.92 -18.66 3.71
N VAL A 326 6.92 -17.95 4.84
CA VAL A 326 8.13 -17.34 5.40
C VAL A 326 9.17 -18.39 5.81
N ASN A 327 8.72 -19.44 6.49
CA ASN A 327 9.60 -20.53 6.93
C ASN A 327 10.19 -21.30 5.75
N ALA A 328 9.44 -21.46 4.64
CA ALA A 328 9.95 -22.07 3.42
C ALA A 328 11.12 -21.24 2.83
N LEU A 329 10.99 -19.90 2.79
CA LEU A 329 12.07 -19.04 2.33
C LEU A 329 13.28 -19.12 3.28
N ILE A 330 13.06 -19.05 4.59
CA ILE A 330 14.13 -19.18 5.60
C ILE A 330 14.87 -20.51 5.44
N ALA A 331 14.15 -21.62 5.31
CA ALA A 331 14.75 -22.93 5.12
C ALA A 331 15.60 -22.99 3.82
N ALA A 332 15.11 -22.40 2.74
CA ALA A 332 15.86 -22.30 1.49
C ALA A 332 17.15 -21.47 1.66
N MET A 333 17.10 -20.35 2.38
CA MET A 333 18.28 -19.54 2.68
C MET A 333 19.30 -20.30 3.52
N GLN A 334 18.88 -21.04 4.53
CA GLN A 334 19.72 -21.84 5.39
C GLN A 334 20.39 -23.02 4.65
N GLU A 335 19.63 -23.68 3.77
CA GLU A 335 20.17 -24.76 2.94
C GLU A 335 21.19 -24.22 1.95
N PHE A 336 20.90 -23.08 1.33
CA PHE A 336 21.81 -22.41 0.41
C PHE A 336 23.08 -21.91 1.11
N GLU A 337 22.96 -21.35 2.31
CA GLU A 337 24.10 -20.94 3.14
C GLU A 337 25.02 -22.15 3.42
N LYS A 338 24.46 -23.31 3.84
CA LYS A 338 25.26 -24.50 4.11
C LYS A 338 26.06 -24.99 2.91
N ALA A 339 25.53 -24.81 1.70
CA ALA A 339 26.20 -25.23 0.46
C ALA A 339 27.30 -24.26 0.02
N HIS A 340 27.23 -22.98 0.40
CA HIS A 340 28.08 -21.90 -0.15
C HIS A 340 28.92 -21.17 0.90
N LYS A 341 28.68 -21.42 2.19
CA LYS A 341 29.45 -20.77 3.26
C LYS A 341 30.93 -21.10 3.10
N LYS A 342 31.74 -20.04 3.00
CA LYS A 342 33.20 -20.09 2.91
C LYS A 342 33.82 -20.31 4.30
#